data_4915e76efd24ec621f1a7c42f100e2c2
#
_entry.id   4915e76efd24ec621f1a7c42f100e2c2
#
_cell.length_a   1.000
_cell.length_b   1.000
_cell.length_c   1.000
_cell.angle_alpha   90.00
_cell.angle_beta   90.00
_cell.angle_gamma   90.00
#
_symmetry.space_group_name_H-M   'P 1'
#
loop_
_entity.id
_entity.type
_entity.pdbx_description
1 polymer ?
#
loop_
_entity_poly.entity_id
_entity_poly.type
_entity_poly.pdbx_seq_one_letter_code
_entity_poly.pdbx_strand_id
1 'polypeptide(L)'
;MRRAKTIDRRHDIPYLAGYSRNGRTIYIDRHMPRWFTFRGRRIKTDRFLILHEAIEKALIDQLGLRYLHAHQIATRAEQAAVRASGVTWQAYDRFMRKFVKRIGDETLTRVPRDLDLKPYQDEHDNALLRRMAASLAHGRMRLGFRAFRVRDRRQRV
;
A
#
# COMPACT_ATOMS: atom_id res chain seq x y z
N MET A 1 -0.55 -18.13 -18.11
CA MET A 1 -1.18 -16.78 -18.15
C MET A 1 -0.99 -16.11 -16.81
N ARG A 2 -0.22 -15.04 -16.70
CA ARG A 2 -0.14 -14.23 -15.48
C ARG A 2 -1.46 -13.45 -15.38
N ARG A 3 -2.28 -13.74 -14.35
CA ARG A 3 -3.49 -12.95 -14.09
C ARG A 3 -3.10 -11.51 -13.83
N ALA A 4 -3.82 -10.56 -14.44
CA ALA A 4 -3.65 -9.13 -14.18
C ALA A 4 -3.78 -8.87 -12.67
N LYS A 5 -2.89 -8.04 -12.13
CA LYS A 5 -2.96 -7.62 -10.73
C LYS A 5 -4.10 -6.64 -10.53
N THR A 6 -4.84 -6.80 -9.44
CA THR A 6 -5.86 -5.83 -9.03
C THR A 6 -5.19 -4.65 -8.34
N ILE A 7 -5.62 -3.44 -8.63
CA ILE A 7 -5.16 -2.22 -7.96
C ILE A 7 -6.27 -1.73 -7.04
N ASP A 8 -5.96 -1.60 -5.76
CA ASP A 8 -6.90 -1.11 -4.76
C ASP A 8 -6.37 0.16 -4.09
N ARG A 9 -7.20 1.20 -4.05
CA ARG A 9 -6.91 2.51 -3.46
C ARG A 9 -7.91 2.92 -2.38
N ARG A 10 -8.53 1.96 -1.72
CA ARG A 10 -9.59 2.21 -0.71
C ARG A 10 -9.12 2.05 0.72
N HIS A 11 -7.85 1.68 0.90
CA HIS A 11 -7.28 1.30 2.18
C HIS A 11 -6.17 2.25 2.64
N ASP A 12 -5.87 2.19 3.94
CA ASP A 12 -4.74 2.89 4.55
C ASP A 12 -3.49 2.02 4.44
N ILE A 13 -2.47 2.51 3.74
CA ILE A 13 -1.20 1.79 3.53
C ILE A 13 -0.04 2.65 4.05
N PRO A 14 0.58 2.30 5.20
CA PRO A 14 1.54 3.17 5.87
C PRO A 14 2.77 3.56 5.06
N TYR A 15 3.26 2.67 4.18
CA TYR A 15 4.42 2.91 3.33
C TYR A 15 4.05 3.40 1.91
N LEU A 16 2.93 4.12 1.75
CA LEU A 16 2.33 4.63 0.52
C LEU A 16 1.69 3.56 -0.36
N ALA A 17 2.31 2.41 -0.49
CA ALA A 17 1.85 1.29 -1.26
C ALA A 17 2.26 -0.03 -0.59
N GLY A 18 1.72 -1.12 -1.07
CA GLY A 18 2.02 -2.46 -0.59
C GLY A 18 1.27 -3.48 -1.43
N TYR A 19 1.30 -4.72 -1.01
CA TYR A 19 0.68 -5.82 -1.75
C TYR A 19 0.02 -6.84 -0.82
N SER A 20 -0.94 -7.58 -1.36
CA SER A 20 -1.53 -8.71 -0.65
C SER A 20 -0.51 -9.84 -0.48
N ARG A 21 -0.69 -10.66 0.56
CA ARG A 21 0.18 -11.83 0.84
C ARG A 21 0.35 -12.75 -0.38
N ASN A 22 -0.71 -12.93 -1.17
CA ASN A 22 -0.67 -13.74 -2.39
C ASN A 22 -0.17 -12.99 -3.64
N GLY A 23 0.18 -11.71 -3.52
CA GLY A 23 0.69 -10.86 -4.60
C GLY A 23 -0.32 -10.54 -5.72
N ARG A 24 -1.60 -10.83 -5.53
CA ARG A 24 -2.65 -10.58 -6.56
C ARG A 24 -3.16 -9.14 -6.55
N THR A 25 -3.12 -8.48 -5.39
CA THR A 25 -3.55 -7.10 -5.23
C THR A 25 -2.37 -6.22 -4.88
N ILE A 26 -2.24 -5.09 -5.56
CA ILE A 26 -1.37 -3.99 -5.15
C ILE A 26 -2.26 -2.93 -4.54
N TYR A 27 -1.93 -2.56 -3.32
CA TYR A 27 -2.57 -1.50 -2.56
C TYR A 27 -1.80 -0.20 -2.74
N ILE A 28 -2.50 0.89 -3.01
CA ILE A 28 -1.94 2.24 -2.94
C ILE A 28 -2.77 2.99 -1.91
N ASP A 29 -2.13 3.70 -1.00
CA ASP A 29 -2.83 4.44 0.05
C ASP A 29 -3.91 5.35 -0.54
N ARG A 30 -5.09 5.37 0.09
CA ARG A 30 -6.26 6.12 -0.39
C ARG A 30 -6.04 7.62 -0.47
N HIS A 31 -5.10 8.16 0.29
CA HIS A 31 -4.76 9.59 0.31
C HIS A 31 -3.59 9.94 -0.61
N MET A 32 -2.96 8.93 -1.22
CA MET A 32 -1.90 9.17 -2.18
C MET A 32 -2.48 9.76 -3.47
N PRO A 33 -1.99 10.91 -3.96
CA PRO A 33 -2.46 11.49 -5.21
C PRO A 33 -2.22 10.58 -6.41
N ARG A 34 -3.17 10.54 -7.32
CA ARG A 34 -3.04 9.77 -8.58
C ARG A 34 -2.12 10.43 -9.59
N TRP A 35 -1.95 11.73 -9.45
CA TRP A 35 -1.27 12.57 -10.43
C TRP A 35 -0.28 13.50 -9.74
N PHE A 36 0.80 13.73 -10.43
CA PHE A 36 1.75 14.74 -10.07
C PHE A 36 2.07 15.58 -11.31
N THR A 37 2.26 16.89 -11.13
CA THR A 37 2.54 17.80 -12.24
C THR A 37 4.03 18.08 -12.34
N PHE A 38 4.59 17.86 -13.52
CA PHE A 38 5.99 18.17 -13.82
C PHE A 38 6.08 18.95 -15.13
N ARG A 39 6.60 20.19 -15.07
CA ARG A 39 6.73 21.09 -16.22
C ARG A 39 5.43 21.20 -17.04
N GLY A 40 4.30 21.41 -16.37
CA GLY A 40 2.99 21.53 -16.98
C GLY A 40 2.34 20.22 -17.46
N ARG A 41 3.04 19.08 -17.35
CA ARG A 41 2.51 17.76 -17.72
C ARG A 41 1.98 17.03 -16.52
N ARG A 42 0.80 16.41 -16.65
CA ARG A 42 0.24 15.52 -15.63
C ARG A 42 0.82 14.12 -15.79
N ILE A 43 1.45 13.63 -14.74
CA ILE A 43 2.12 12.33 -14.69
C ILE A 43 1.35 11.43 -13.71
N LYS A 44 0.95 10.25 -14.17
CA LYS A 44 0.24 9.29 -13.33
C LYS A 44 1.23 8.56 -12.41
N THR A 45 1.08 8.75 -11.09
CA THR A 45 1.99 8.17 -10.08
C THR A 45 1.81 6.67 -9.91
N ASP A 46 0.57 6.17 -10.06
CA ASP A 46 0.22 4.77 -9.82
C ASP A 46 1.14 3.79 -10.58
N ARG A 47 1.49 4.08 -11.82
CA ARG A 47 2.31 3.19 -12.65
C ARG A 47 3.70 2.93 -12.07
N PHE A 48 4.28 3.91 -11.39
CA PHE A 48 5.59 3.77 -10.76
C PHE A 48 5.51 2.97 -9.47
N LEU A 49 4.49 3.25 -8.64
CA LEU A 49 4.22 2.48 -7.43
C LEU A 49 3.87 1.03 -7.76
N ILE A 50 3.04 0.79 -8.78
CA ILE A 50 2.70 -0.57 -9.22
C ILE A 50 3.95 -1.34 -9.67
N LEU A 51 4.84 -0.70 -10.42
CA LEU A 51 6.10 -1.30 -10.85
C LEU A 51 6.98 -1.65 -9.65
N HIS A 52 7.13 -0.72 -8.71
CA HIS A 52 7.91 -0.92 -7.48
C HIS A 52 7.40 -2.13 -6.71
N GLU A 53 6.13 -2.13 -6.34
CA GLU A 53 5.50 -3.18 -5.53
C GLU A 53 5.52 -4.55 -6.24
N ALA A 54 5.34 -4.56 -7.56
CA ALA A 54 5.37 -5.80 -8.33
C ALA A 54 6.77 -6.43 -8.36
N ILE A 55 7.81 -5.62 -8.50
CA ILE A 55 9.20 -6.09 -8.51
C ILE A 55 9.60 -6.54 -7.11
N GLU A 56 9.33 -5.73 -6.09
CA GLU A 56 9.66 -6.03 -4.70
C GLU A 56 9.05 -7.37 -4.28
N LYS A 57 7.75 -7.53 -4.49
CA LYS A 57 7.04 -8.79 -4.17
C LYS A 57 7.61 -9.99 -4.91
N ALA A 58 7.91 -9.84 -6.20
CA ALA A 58 8.48 -10.92 -7.00
C ALA A 58 9.87 -11.35 -6.49
N LEU A 59 10.72 -10.39 -6.11
CA LEU A 59 12.05 -10.67 -5.56
C LEU A 59 11.99 -11.39 -4.21
N ILE A 60 11.05 -10.99 -3.35
CA ILE A 60 10.84 -11.64 -2.06
C ILE A 60 10.30 -13.06 -2.26
N ASP A 61 9.26 -13.24 -3.08
CA ASP A 61 8.57 -14.52 -3.22
C ASP A 61 9.37 -15.55 -4.03
N GLN A 62 10.08 -15.11 -5.09
CA GLN A 62 10.75 -16.01 -6.01
C GLN A 62 12.23 -16.24 -5.67
N LEU A 63 12.89 -15.23 -5.10
CA LEU A 63 14.31 -15.29 -4.79
C LEU A 63 14.60 -15.29 -3.28
N GLY A 64 13.57 -15.18 -2.43
CA GLY A 64 13.72 -15.18 -0.98
C GLY A 64 14.52 -14.00 -0.43
N LEU A 65 14.56 -12.88 -1.15
CA LEU A 65 15.31 -11.71 -0.69
C LEU A 65 14.64 -11.10 0.55
N ARG A 66 15.47 -10.55 1.45
CA ARG A 66 14.97 -9.70 2.52
C ARG A 66 14.35 -8.43 1.93
N TYR A 67 13.33 -7.88 2.61
CA TYR A 67 12.60 -6.70 2.16
C TYR A 67 13.51 -5.55 1.75
N LEU A 68 14.44 -5.13 2.60
CA LEU A 68 15.29 -3.97 2.31
C LEU A 68 16.09 -4.14 1.00
N HIS A 69 16.60 -5.33 0.73
CA HIS A 69 17.32 -5.61 -0.50
C HIS A 69 16.41 -5.59 -1.73
N ALA A 70 15.24 -6.25 -1.62
CA ALA A 70 14.21 -6.23 -2.67
C ALA A 70 13.73 -4.79 -2.96
N HIS A 71 13.49 -4.02 -1.90
CA HIS A 71 13.09 -2.61 -1.97
C HIS A 71 14.12 -1.73 -2.69
N GLN A 72 15.41 -1.89 -2.41
CA GLN A 72 16.47 -1.15 -3.10
C GLN A 72 16.50 -1.44 -4.61
N ILE A 73 16.31 -2.70 -5.01
CA ILE A 73 16.24 -3.09 -6.43
C ILE A 73 14.98 -2.51 -7.07
N ALA A 74 13.82 -2.63 -6.41
CA ALA A 74 12.56 -2.06 -6.88
C ALA A 74 12.65 -0.54 -7.05
N THR A 75 13.27 0.16 -6.10
CA THR A 75 13.52 1.60 -6.18
C THR A 75 14.36 2.00 -7.40
N ARG A 76 15.39 1.23 -7.74
CA ARG A 76 16.20 1.48 -8.95
C ARG A 76 15.39 1.31 -10.23
N ALA A 77 14.52 0.30 -10.28
CA ALA A 77 13.63 0.09 -11.42
C ALA A 77 12.59 1.22 -11.55
N GLU A 78 12.00 1.64 -10.43
CA GLU A 78 11.12 2.79 -10.37
C GLU A 78 11.82 4.08 -10.86
N GLN A 79 13.04 4.33 -10.39
CA GLN A 79 13.87 5.47 -10.81
C GLN A 79 14.12 5.45 -12.31
N ALA A 80 14.44 4.30 -12.89
CA ALA A 80 14.63 4.16 -14.33
C ALA A 80 13.33 4.46 -15.12
N ALA A 81 12.20 3.97 -14.64
CA ALA A 81 10.88 4.22 -15.25
C ALA A 81 10.47 5.69 -15.16
N VAL A 82 10.71 6.35 -14.04
CA VAL A 82 10.45 7.78 -13.85
C VAL A 82 11.28 8.60 -14.87
N ARG A 83 12.59 8.33 -14.97
CA ARG A 83 13.46 9.01 -15.93
C ARG A 83 13.06 8.76 -17.38
N ALA A 84 12.70 7.53 -17.72
CA ALA A 84 12.22 7.17 -19.05
C ALA A 84 10.93 7.89 -19.43
N SER A 85 10.13 8.33 -18.46
CA SER A 85 8.93 9.14 -18.69
C SER A 85 9.20 10.64 -18.89
N GLY A 86 10.46 11.06 -18.87
CA GLY A 86 10.88 12.46 -19.01
C GLY A 86 10.76 13.28 -17.72
N VAL A 87 10.68 12.61 -16.57
CA VAL A 87 10.63 13.22 -15.23
C VAL A 87 11.98 13.06 -14.55
N THR A 88 12.46 14.09 -13.87
CA THR A 88 13.67 13.96 -13.04
C THR A 88 13.34 13.18 -11.75
N TRP A 89 14.27 12.31 -11.35
CA TRP A 89 14.10 11.57 -10.09
C TRP A 89 13.92 12.51 -8.89
N GLN A 90 14.72 13.58 -8.83
CA GLN A 90 14.65 14.56 -7.74
C GLN A 90 13.26 15.21 -7.60
N ALA A 91 12.60 15.55 -8.71
CA ALA A 91 11.26 16.13 -8.69
C ALA A 91 10.23 15.11 -8.20
N TYR A 92 10.31 13.87 -8.69
CA TYR A 92 9.43 12.77 -8.26
C TYR A 92 9.66 12.42 -6.79
N ASP A 93 10.89 12.20 -6.36
CA ASP A 93 11.24 11.87 -4.96
C ASP A 93 10.79 12.98 -4.00
N ARG A 94 11.00 14.25 -4.36
CA ARG A 94 10.50 15.39 -3.55
C ARG A 94 9.00 15.39 -3.40
N PHE A 95 8.27 15.06 -4.48
CA PHE A 95 6.81 14.89 -4.43
C PHE A 95 6.41 13.73 -3.51
N MET A 96 7.02 12.56 -3.66
CA MET A 96 6.71 11.37 -2.86
C MET A 96 6.97 11.59 -1.37
N ARG A 97 8.09 12.23 -1.00
CA ARG A 97 8.45 12.50 0.40
C ARG A 97 7.41 13.33 1.16
N LYS A 98 6.68 14.21 0.48
CA LYS A 98 5.59 14.98 1.11
C LYS A 98 4.51 14.06 1.65
N PHE A 99 4.25 12.95 0.98
CA PHE A 99 3.20 12.00 1.36
C PHE A 99 3.70 10.90 2.29
N VAL A 100 4.97 10.54 2.26
CA VAL A 100 5.57 9.55 3.18
C VAL A 100 5.30 9.95 4.63
N LYS A 101 5.62 11.18 5.01
CA LYS A 101 5.38 11.67 6.36
C LYS A 101 3.89 11.81 6.66
N ARG A 102 3.14 12.47 5.78
CA ARG A 102 1.71 12.72 5.96
C ARG A 102 0.93 11.42 6.15
N ILE A 103 1.13 10.44 5.29
CA ILE A 103 0.44 9.15 5.35
C ILE A 103 0.94 8.33 6.55
N GLY A 104 2.24 8.39 6.87
CA GLY A 104 2.80 7.73 8.04
C GLY A 104 2.23 8.23 9.37
N ASP A 105 1.84 9.50 9.46
CA ASP A 105 1.27 10.13 10.66
C ASP A 105 -0.26 9.95 10.75
N GLU A 106 -0.93 9.45 9.73
CA GLU A 106 -2.39 9.29 9.71
C GLU A 106 -2.88 8.18 10.64
N THR A 107 -4.11 8.34 11.15
CA THR A 107 -4.78 7.30 11.91
C THR A 107 -5.22 6.17 10.98
N LEU A 108 -4.78 4.95 11.25
CA LEU A 108 -5.13 3.78 10.46
C LEU A 108 -6.53 3.28 10.82
N THR A 109 -7.46 3.31 9.88
CA THR A 109 -8.85 2.85 10.06
C THR A 109 -9.28 1.76 9.09
N ARG A 110 -8.56 1.60 7.98
CA ARG A 110 -8.91 0.69 6.87
C ARG A 110 -7.70 -0.08 6.36
N VAL A 111 -6.99 -0.76 7.23
CA VAL A 111 -5.87 -1.64 6.83
C VAL A 111 -6.44 -2.89 6.15
N PRO A 112 -5.93 -3.32 4.96
CA PRO A 112 -6.38 -4.55 4.33
C PRO A 112 -6.03 -5.78 5.19
N ARG A 113 -6.95 -6.72 5.31
CA ARG A 113 -6.75 -7.93 6.13
C ARG A 113 -5.68 -8.88 5.59
N ASP A 114 -5.45 -8.84 4.29
CA ASP A 114 -4.50 -9.68 3.58
C ASP A 114 -3.24 -8.93 3.14
N LEU A 115 -3.02 -7.71 3.66
CA LEU A 115 -1.77 -6.97 3.45
C LEU A 115 -0.59 -7.83 3.89
N ASP A 116 0.43 -7.90 3.07
CA ASP A 116 1.69 -8.55 3.44
C ASP A 116 2.43 -7.69 4.46
N LEU A 117 2.62 -8.22 5.65
CA LEU A 117 3.28 -7.50 6.75
C LEU A 117 4.80 -7.72 6.79
N LYS A 118 5.34 -8.55 5.88
CA LYS A 118 6.77 -8.83 5.84
C LYS A 118 7.65 -7.58 5.72
N PRO A 119 7.31 -6.56 4.90
CA PRO A 119 8.07 -5.31 4.87
C PRO A 119 8.24 -4.66 6.25
N TYR A 120 7.15 -4.58 7.00
CA TYR A 120 7.15 -3.94 8.33
C TYR A 120 7.85 -4.80 9.39
N GLN A 121 7.78 -6.11 9.27
CA GLN A 121 8.46 -7.06 10.15
C GLN A 121 9.98 -7.04 9.92
N ASP A 122 10.42 -7.04 8.67
CA ASP A 122 11.84 -7.00 8.30
C ASP A 122 12.49 -5.67 8.74
N GLU A 123 11.74 -4.57 8.72
CA GLU A 123 12.18 -3.25 9.22
C GLU A 123 12.04 -3.09 10.74
N HIS A 124 11.54 -4.12 11.43
CA HIS A 124 11.30 -4.08 12.88
C HIS A 124 10.40 -2.92 13.33
N ASP A 125 9.47 -2.49 12.48
CA ASP A 125 8.54 -1.39 12.77
C ASP A 125 7.39 -1.84 13.68
N ASN A 126 7.75 -2.20 14.90
CA ASN A 126 6.79 -2.76 15.87
C ASN A 126 5.70 -1.76 16.26
N ALA A 127 5.98 -0.47 16.25
CA ALA A 127 4.99 0.56 16.54
C ALA A 127 3.89 0.57 15.46
N LEU A 128 4.29 0.51 14.20
CA LEU A 128 3.38 0.47 13.07
C LEU A 128 2.59 -0.85 13.03
N LEU A 129 3.23 -1.98 13.28
CA LEU A 129 2.57 -3.29 13.37
C LEU A 129 1.46 -3.30 14.44
N ARG A 130 1.68 -2.68 15.61
CA ARG A 130 0.65 -2.52 16.65
C ARG A 130 -0.51 -1.63 16.19
N ARG A 131 -0.23 -0.51 15.51
CA ARG A 131 -1.26 0.38 14.97
C ARG A 131 -2.13 -0.34 13.93
N MET A 132 -1.53 -1.12 13.04
CA MET A 132 -2.25 -1.93 12.06
C MET A 132 -3.12 -3.00 12.72
N ALA A 133 -2.61 -3.70 13.72
CA ALA A 133 -3.38 -4.71 14.48
C ALA A 133 -4.59 -4.09 15.20
N ALA A 134 -4.45 -2.91 15.79
CA ALA A 134 -5.54 -2.18 16.41
C ALA A 134 -6.62 -1.79 15.39
N SER A 135 -6.24 -1.32 14.20
CA SER A 135 -7.18 -1.03 13.11
C SER A 135 -8.01 -2.26 12.70
N LEU A 136 -7.38 -3.42 12.58
CA LEU A 136 -8.07 -4.67 12.26
C LEU A 136 -9.02 -5.15 13.37
N ALA A 137 -8.67 -4.95 14.64
CA ALA A 137 -9.51 -5.30 15.78
C ALA A 137 -10.78 -4.43 15.83
N HIS A 138 -10.67 -3.12 15.61
CA HIS A 138 -11.81 -2.21 15.55
C HIS A 138 -12.77 -2.53 14.40
N GLY A 139 -12.24 -2.93 13.25
CA GLY A 139 -13.06 -3.37 12.11
C GLY A 139 -13.90 -4.61 12.41
N ARG A 140 -13.38 -5.55 13.20
CA ARG A 140 -14.14 -6.75 13.64
C ARG A 140 -15.27 -6.39 14.59
N MET A 141 -15.08 -5.49 15.55
CA MET A 141 -16.14 -5.04 16.45
C MET A 141 -17.31 -4.39 15.72
N ARG A 142 -17.03 -3.52 14.74
CA ARG A 142 -18.10 -2.89 13.93
C ARG A 142 -18.93 -3.88 13.12
N LEU A 143 -18.35 -4.95 12.62
CA LEU A 143 -19.05 -6.01 11.90
C LEU A 143 -19.89 -6.89 12.84
N GLY A 144 -19.40 -7.19 14.04
CA GLY A 144 -20.13 -7.92 15.08
C GLY A 144 -21.39 -7.16 15.55
N PHE A 145 -21.29 -5.86 15.76
CA PHE A 145 -22.42 -5.03 16.16
C PHE A 145 -23.51 -4.90 15.09
N ARG A 146 -23.16 -4.89 13.80
CA ARG A 146 -24.15 -4.91 12.71
C ARG A 146 -24.90 -6.23 12.59
N ALA A 147 -24.23 -7.35 12.82
CA ALA A 147 -24.86 -8.68 12.79
C ALA A 147 -25.89 -8.84 13.94
N PHE A 148 -25.62 -8.26 15.12
CA PHE A 148 -26.53 -8.34 16.26
C PHE A 148 -27.79 -7.48 16.08
N ARG A 149 -27.72 -6.33 15.41
CA ARG A 149 -28.90 -5.48 15.14
C ARG A 149 -29.87 -6.08 14.11
N VAL A 150 -29.42 -6.95 13.23
CA VAL A 150 -30.29 -7.58 12.22
C VAL A 150 -31.10 -8.74 12.79
N ARG A 151 -30.66 -9.37 13.90
CA ARG A 151 -31.40 -10.48 14.55
C ARG A 151 -32.55 -10.04 15.44
N ASP A 152 -32.57 -8.78 15.91
CA ASP A 152 -33.58 -8.31 16.85
C ASP A 152 -34.87 -7.79 16.20
N ARG A 153 -34.97 -7.76 14.86
CA ARG A 153 -36.16 -7.33 14.14
C ARG A 153 -37.10 -8.45 13.67
N ARG A 154 -36.84 -9.71 14.04
CA ARG A 154 -37.70 -10.84 13.60
C ARG A 154 -38.41 -11.61 14.73
N GLN A 155 -38.50 -11.03 15.91
CA GLN A 155 -39.36 -11.59 16.96
C GLN A 155 -40.28 -10.53 17.53
N ARG A 156 -41.24 -10.08 16.77
CA ARG A 156 -42.55 -9.58 17.25
C ARG A 156 -43.55 -9.68 16.09
N VAL A 157 -44.19 -10.80 15.98
CA VAL A 157 -45.58 -10.97 15.56
C VAL A 157 -46.19 -12.03 16.43
#